data_0d7cddb00fa435207a2caba71f218a11
#
_entry.id   0d7cddb00fa435207a2caba71f218a11
#
_cell.length_a   1.000
_cell.length_b   1.000
_cell.length_c   1.000
_cell.angle_alpha   90.00
_cell.angle_beta   90.00
_cell.angle_gamma   90.00
#
_symmetry.space_group_name_H-M   'P 1'
#
loop_
_entity.id
_entity.type
_entity.pdbx_description
1 polymer ?
#
loop_
_entity_poly.entity_id
_entity_poly.type
_entity_poly.pdbx_seq_one_letter_code
_entity_poly.pdbx_strand_id
1 'polypeptide(L)'
;MLIESQEPDFVLNNLLLITMGKLLVPKGMILINQDSDHMYQISKIKGRNALEEGEVIKVEFPVDQLDCSVLHGNELPEITKKLGLGEDSVFFNLRTTNHHLGFLCLGPKGTKKPLTDGELEFIESLTIISSVAIANSRMFQELRLINRKLDRKVHDLNTLLELSKDFNMMVDRDEIARTFKFAMLGQMLIRTFFFVLDENGEKSMVADSGLKAKPSQKELQQMFELDDVFFCEDDHDCSFLEKNDIKLLIGLRFQNEKIAVVGVGAPANKQPYNNEQVNFLQSLGNLALLTIQKTYLLEERIEKQRMEEDLNLAKTIQQGLLPSPIPTIEGFDLAATNVSSYQVGGDYFDIVNTPDGGHLLAIADVTGKGVSASLLMANLQSMLHALAPIDISLSGATDSINDIIHENTPPDKFITFFWGKLSSDGKRFEYVNAGHNNPLLFRKGTEEPQELEEGGLILGAMSTIMPYESSTLEVQQGDILVFYTDGVTEAMNPEQTEEYETERLTRCLKENLHRSSEEIMNAVIDDIMEFSDGVQYDDITLMVLKVN
;
A
#
# COMPACT_ATOMS: atom_id res chain seq x y z
N MET A 1 -12.21 32.14 -53.67
CA MET A 1 -11.25 31.06 -54.05
C MET A 1 -9.92 31.12 -53.25
N LEU A 2 -9.19 32.26 -53.16
CA LEU A 2 -7.97 32.35 -52.33
C LEU A 2 -8.25 32.27 -50.83
N ILE A 3 -9.36 32.83 -50.36
CA ILE A 3 -9.72 32.87 -48.92
C ILE A 3 -10.34 31.55 -48.43
N GLU A 4 -10.86 30.70 -49.31
CA GLU A 4 -11.57 29.46 -48.97
C GLU A 4 -10.64 28.22 -48.94
N SER A 5 -9.39 28.37 -49.39
CA SER A 5 -8.44 27.25 -49.41
C SER A 5 -7.87 26.99 -48.03
N GLN A 6 -7.95 25.74 -47.61
CA GLN A 6 -7.35 25.25 -46.35
C GLN A 6 -5.88 24.83 -46.52
N GLU A 7 -5.31 24.90 -47.70
CA GLU A 7 -3.92 24.51 -48.00
C GLU A 7 -3.06 25.73 -48.27
N PRO A 8 -2.07 26.05 -47.43
CA PRO A 8 -1.18 27.20 -47.62
C PRO A 8 -0.47 27.17 -49.00
N ASP A 9 -0.06 26.01 -49.43
CA ASP A 9 0.63 25.78 -50.71
C ASP A 9 -0.20 26.18 -51.93
N PHE A 10 -1.50 25.96 -51.86
CA PHE A 10 -2.43 26.37 -52.91
C PHE A 10 -2.54 27.91 -53.00
N VAL A 11 -2.63 28.57 -51.83
CA VAL A 11 -2.71 30.05 -51.75
C VAL A 11 -1.42 30.67 -52.27
N LEU A 12 -0.26 30.16 -51.86
CA LEU A 12 1.06 30.65 -52.29
C LEU A 12 1.27 30.47 -53.79
N ASN A 13 0.95 29.30 -54.33
CA ASN A 13 1.11 29.02 -55.75
C ASN A 13 0.20 29.91 -56.61
N ASN A 14 -1.06 30.12 -56.20
CA ASN A 14 -1.99 31.00 -56.92
C ASN A 14 -1.59 32.48 -56.83
N LEU A 15 -1.14 32.95 -55.66
CA LEU A 15 -0.61 34.29 -55.50
C LEU A 15 0.53 34.55 -56.51
N LEU A 16 1.49 33.64 -56.60
CA LEU A 16 2.62 33.76 -57.51
C LEU A 16 2.17 33.73 -58.98
N LEU A 17 1.30 32.80 -59.34
CA LEU A 17 0.83 32.67 -60.70
C LEU A 17 -0.02 33.88 -61.22
N ILE A 18 -0.94 34.37 -60.35
CA ILE A 18 -1.80 35.51 -60.67
C ILE A 18 -0.93 36.77 -60.83
N THR A 19 0.01 37.02 -59.95
CA THR A 19 0.87 38.20 -59.99
C THR A 19 1.81 38.17 -61.20
N MET A 20 2.48 37.03 -61.43
CA MET A 20 3.35 36.87 -62.58
C MET A 20 2.58 36.98 -63.95
N GLY A 21 1.40 36.36 -64.04
CA GLY A 21 0.58 36.39 -65.21
C GLY A 21 0.04 37.78 -65.55
N LYS A 22 -0.48 38.50 -64.54
CA LYS A 22 -1.02 39.86 -64.69
C LYS A 22 0.02 40.87 -65.11
N LEU A 23 1.23 40.76 -64.58
CA LEU A 23 2.32 41.70 -64.83
C LEU A 23 3.24 41.29 -65.96
N LEU A 24 3.07 40.13 -66.54
CA LEU A 24 3.95 39.56 -67.56
C LEU A 24 5.42 39.47 -67.03
N VAL A 25 5.58 39.05 -65.78
CA VAL A 25 6.88 38.87 -65.15
C VAL A 25 7.34 37.43 -65.35
N PRO A 26 8.53 37.19 -65.95
CA PRO A 26 9.00 35.86 -66.32
C PRO A 26 9.61 35.08 -65.11
N LYS A 27 9.91 35.79 -64.03
CA LYS A 27 10.54 35.19 -62.78
C LYS A 27 9.83 35.72 -61.55
N GLY A 28 9.57 34.84 -60.61
CA GLY A 28 9.05 35.22 -59.30
C GLY A 28 9.23 34.10 -58.26
N MET A 29 9.25 34.46 -57.02
CA MET A 29 9.32 33.52 -55.91
C MET A 29 8.60 34.06 -54.68
N ILE A 30 8.27 33.16 -53.76
CA ILE A 30 7.74 33.49 -52.45
C ILE A 30 8.69 32.94 -51.40
N LEU A 31 9.14 33.86 -50.56
CA LEU A 31 9.98 33.58 -49.38
C LEU A 31 9.09 33.59 -48.16
N ILE A 32 9.17 32.53 -47.32
CA ILE A 32 8.45 32.43 -46.05
C ILE A 32 9.45 32.43 -44.90
N ASN A 33 9.20 33.27 -43.94
CA ASN A 33 10.03 33.38 -42.73
C ASN A 33 9.94 32.08 -41.87
N GLN A 34 11.08 31.61 -41.37
CA GLN A 34 11.22 30.38 -40.60
C GLN A 34 11.35 30.67 -39.08
N ASP A 35 10.69 31.69 -38.54
CA ASP A 35 10.72 32.09 -37.12
C ASP A 35 12.11 32.29 -36.52
N SER A 36 13.16 32.33 -37.35
CA SER A 36 14.54 32.60 -36.96
C SER A 36 15.04 33.82 -37.69
N ASP A 37 15.87 34.63 -37.02
CA ASP A 37 16.41 35.88 -37.55
C ASP A 37 17.00 35.70 -38.93
N HIS A 38 16.36 36.34 -39.93
CA HIS A 38 16.79 36.42 -41.31
C HIS A 38 16.85 35.11 -42.13
N MET A 39 16.19 34.04 -41.67
CA MET A 39 16.12 32.77 -42.39
C MET A 39 14.78 32.66 -43.13
N TYR A 40 14.84 32.51 -44.47
CA TYR A 40 13.68 32.36 -45.30
C TYR A 40 13.73 31.07 -46.10
N GLN A 41 12.61 30.37 -46.17
CA GLN A 41 12.47 29.21 -47.04
C GLN A 41 11.82 29.67 -48.37
N ILE A 42 12.37 29.23 -49.47
CA ILE A 42 11.77 29.41 -50.80
C ILE A 42 10.56 28.46 -50.88
N SER A 43 9.38 29.01 -50.64
CA SER A 43 8.17 28.19 -50.61
C SER A 43 7.64 27.90 -52.00
N LYS A 44 7.68 28.90 -52.90
CA LYS A 44 7.33 28.74 -54.31
C LYS A 44 8.29 29.54 -55.19
N ILE A 45 8.63 28.98 -56.37
CA ILE A 45 9.48 29.63 -57.37
C ILE A 45 8.98 29.31 -58.78
N LYS A 46 9.01 30.29 -59.65
CA LYS A 46 8.68 30.16 -61.07
C LYS A 46 9.67 30.95 -61.91
N GLY A 47 9.95 30.43 -63.10
CA GLY A 47 10.94 30.98 -64.03
C GLY A 47 12.31 30.33 -63.83
N ARG A 48 13.26 30.65 -64.75
CA ARG A 48 14.63 30.06 -64.73
C ARG A 48 15.45 30.71 -63.63
N ASN A 49 15.77 29.93 -62.56
CA ASN A 49 16.56 30.36 -61.42
C ASN A 49 17.58 29.27 -61.06
N ALA A 50 18.59 29.63 -60.28
CA ALA A 50 19.59 28.71 -59.73
C ALA A 50 19.13 28.11 -58.36
N LEU A 51 18.12 28.70 -57.72
CA LEU A 51 17.56 28.28 -56.43
C LEU A 51 16.37 27.35 -56.65
N GLU A 52 16.09 26.47 -55.67
CA GLU A 52 15.02 25.45 -55.75
C GLU A 52 13.94 25.66 -54.65
N GLU A 53 12.72 25.15 -54.90
CA GLU A 53 11.65 25.13 -53.87
C GLU A 53 12.11 24.26 -52.68
N GLY A 54 11.88 24.75 -51.46
CA GLY A 54 12.27 24.08 -50.22
C GLY A 54 13.63 24.55 -49.69
N GLU A 55 14.47 25.20 -50.47
CA GLU A 55 15.77 25.70 -50.05
C GLU A 55 15.61 26.81 -49.00
N VAL A 56 16.44 26.75 -47.94
CA VAL A 56 16.48 27.76 -46.88
C VAL A 56 17.67 28.69 -47.10
N ILE A 57 17.39 29.96 -47.16
CA ILE A 57 18.38 30.99 -47.43
C ILE A 57 18.41 32.04 -46.32
N LYS A 58 19.62 32.48 -45.98
CA LYS A 58 19.78 33.63 -45.05
C LYS A 58 19.75 34.92 -45.87
N VAL A 59 18.76 35.78 -45.62
CA VAL A 59 18.60 37.08 -46.31
C VAL A 59 18.29 38.14 -45.26
N GLU A 60 19.13 39.16 -45.17
CA GLU A 60 18.96 40.24 -44.20
C GLU A 60 18.27 41.42 -44.86
N PHE A 61 16.94 41.49 -44.76
CA PHE A 61 16.20 42.69 -45.13
C PHE A 61 16.40 43.77 -44.06
N PRO A 62 16.57 45.05 -44.46
CA PRO A 62 16.69 46.16 -43.50
C PRO A 62 15.47 46.22 -42.57
N VAL A 63 15.71 46.24 -41.27
CA VAL A 63 14.62 46.25 -40.22
C VAL A 63 13.68 47.42 -40.40
N ASP A 64 14.23 48.60 -40.72
CA ASP A 64 13.46 49.82 -40.95
C ASP A 64 12.55 49.76 -42.21
N GLN A 65 12.78 48.83 -43.10
CA GLN A 65 12.02 48.60 -44.33
C GLN A 65 11.01 47.45 -44.24
N LEU A 66 11.04 46.67 -43.16
CA LEU A 66 10.07 45.60 -42.94
C LEU A 66 8.64 46.12 -42.72
N ASP A 67 8.49 47.42 -42.37
CA ASP A 67 7.19 48.08 -42.29
C ASP A 67 6.68 48.60 -43.64
N CYS A 68 7.51 48.64 -44.68
CA CYS A 68 7.11 49.03 -46.00
C CYS A 68 6.35 47.91 -46.70
N SER A 69 5.27 48.22 -47.39
CA SER A 69 4.50 47.24 -48.16
C SER A 69 5.23 46.80 -49.44
N VAL A 70 6.06 47.67 -50.01
CA VAL A 70 6.79 47.43 -51.25
C VAL A 70 8.24 47.91 -51.12
N LEU A 71 9.21 47.09 -51.56
CA LEU A 71 10.64 47.39 -51.62
C LEU A 71 11.13 47.22 -53.06
N HIS A 72 12.00 48.12 -53.51
CA HIS A 72 12.56 48.06 -54.87
C HIS A 72 13.94 47.39 -54.88
N GLY A 73 14.20 46.58 -55.90
CA GLY A 73 15.43 45.80 -56.00
C GLY A 73 16.71 46.62 -56.15
N ASN A 74 16.59 47.83 -56.73
CA ASN A 74 17.69 48.78 -56.78
C ASN A 74 18.16 49.30 -55.40
N GLU A 75 17.27 49.24 -54.40
CA GLU A 75 17.59 49.56 -53.00
C GLU A 75 18.22 48.36 -52.25
N LEU A 76 18.13 47.15 -52.84
CA LEU A 76 18.54 45.90 -52.24
C LEU A 76 19.47 45.06 -53.15
N PRO A 77 20.57 45.61 -53.69
CA PRO A 77 21.37 44.98 -54.73
C PRO A 77 22.00 43.61 -54.33
N GLU A 78 22.39 43.43 -53.08
CA GLU A 78 22.94 42.16 -52.59
C GLU A 78 21.85 41.06 -52.56
N ILE A 79 20.67 41.42 -52.13
CA ILE A 79 19.51 40.48 -52.02
C ILE A 79 19.05 40.07 -53.41
N THR A 80 18.88 41.03 -54.32
CA THR A 80 18.49 40.77 -55.71
C THR A 80 19.48 39.87 -56.45
N LYS A 81 20.77 40.06 -56.23
CA LYS A 81 21.83 39.19 -56.78
C LYS A 81 21.75 37.77 -56.17
N LYS A 82 21.58 37.66 -54.89
CA LYS A 82 21.48 36.37 -54.17
C LYS A 82 20.26 35.57 -54.61
N LEU A 83 19.11 36.24 -54.85
CA LEU A 83 17.89 35.63 -55.30
C LEU A 83 17.85 35.39 -56.84
N GLY A 84 18.87 35.81 -57.59
CA GLY A 84 18.92 35.67 -59.01
C GLY A 84 17.88 36.51 -59.75
N LEU A 85 17.45 37.64 -59.15
CA LEU A 85 16.48 38.60 -59.70
C LEU A 85 17.25 39.80 -60.25
N GLY A 86 16.69 40.53 -61.18
CA GLY A 86 17.32 41.73 -61.75
C GLY A 86 17.13 42.97 -60.89
N GLU A 87 17.90 44.04 -61.14
CA GLU A 87 17.85 45.31 -60.38
C GLU A 87 16.45 45.96 -60.37
N ASP A 88 15.67 45.77 -61.42
CA ASP A 88 14.27 46.25 -61.57
C ASP A 88 13.27 45.29 -60.85
N SER A 89 13.70 44.43 -59.96
CA SER A 89 12.82 43.56 -59.16
C SER A 89 12.05 44.32 -58.09
N VAL A 90 10.91 43.77 -57.66
CA VAL A 90 10.09 44.35 -56.59
C VAL A 90 9.72 43.27 -55.58
N PHE A 91 9.79 43.65 -54.31
CA PHE A 91 9.48 42.79 -53.19
C PHE A 91 8.25 43.32 -52.48
N PHE A 92 7.23 42.49 -52.34
CA PHE A 92 6.01 42.80 -51.61
C PHE A 92 6.03 42.05 -50.28
N ASN A 93 5.83 42.80 -49.18
CA ASN A 93 5.79 42.25 -47.87
C ASN A 93 4.49 41.45 -47.64
N LEU A 94 4.64 40.16 -47.34
CA LEU A 94 3.53 39.31 -46.91
C LEU A 94 3.42 39.43 -45.40
N ARG A 95 2.48 40.24 -44.90
CA ARG A 95 2.28 40.50 -43.48
C ARG A 95 0.81 40.51 -43.07
N THR A 96 0.57 40.16 -41.84
CA THR A 96 -0.67 40.48 -41.13
C THR A 96 -0.43 41.67 -40.21
N THR A 97 -1.45 42.11 -39.47
CA THR A 97 -1.32 43.22 -38.50
C THR A 97 -0.23 43.00 -37.45
N ASN A 98 0.08 41.75 -37.13
CA ASN A 98 0.97 41.41 -35.97
C ASN A 98 2.21 40.59 -36.36
N HIS A 99 2.28 40.05 -37.59
CA HIS A 99 3.34 39.13 -37.98
C HIS A 99 3.80 39.32 -39.41
N HIS A 100 5.10 39.35 -39.61
CA HIS A 100 5.74 39.25 -40.92
C HIS A 100 5.82 37.78 -41.34
N LEU A 101 5.18 37.43 -42.44
CA LEU A 101 5.12 36.05 -42.97
C LEU A 101 6.23 35.76 -43.97
N GLY A 102 6.68 36.80 -44.71
CA GLY A 102 7.68 36.62 -45.74
C GLY A 102 7.57 37.67 -46.85
N PHE A 103 8.04 37.34 -48.03
CA PHE A 103 8.06 38.24 -49.19
C PHE A 103 7.57 37.55 -50.46
N LEU A 104 6.78 38.24 -51.26
CA LEU A 104 6.57 37.95 -52.69
C LEU A 104 7.62 38.73 -53.49
N CYS A 105 8.53 38.05 -54.14
CA CYS A 105 9.62 38.62 -54.90
C CYS A 105 9.34 38.46 -56.41
N LEU A 106 9.24 39.55 -57.13
CA LEU A 106 8.96 39.56 -58.57
C LEU A 106 10.13 40.18 -59.33
N GLY A 107 10.59 39.51 -60.36
CA GLY A 107 11.63 40.02 -61.24
C GLY A 107 11.07 41.14 -62.22
N PRO A 108 11.93 41.69 -63.07
CA PRO A 108 11.52 42.72 -64.06
C PRO A 108 10.49 42.19 -65.06
N LYS A 109 9.61 43.08 -65.52
CA LYS A 109 8.65 42.78 -66.61
C LYS A 109 9.35 42.33 -67.88
N GLY A 110 8.77 41.40 -68.60
CA GLY A 110 9.24 40.98 -69.92
C GLY A 110 9.26 42.11 -70.94
N THR A 111 8.44 43.16 -70.74
CA THR A 111 8.39 44.35 -71.51
C THR A 111 9.46 45.40 -71.19
N LYS A 112 10.28 45.18 -70.15
CA LYS A 112 11.26 46.12 -69.62
C LYS A 112 10.73 47.49 -69.22
N LYS A 113 9.40 47.63 -69.02
CA LYS A 113 8.77 48.85 -68.49
C LYS A 113 8.61 48.75 -66.97
N PRO A 114 8.73 49.84 -66.24
CA PRO A 114 8.49 49.83 -64.79
C PRO A 114 7.03 49.47 -64.50
N LEU A 115 6.76 49.01 -63.27
CA LEU A 115 5.41 48.80 -62.75
C LEU A 115 4.71 50.17 -62.64
N THR A 116 3.45 50.24 -63.03
CA THR A 116 2.60 51.42 -62.87
C THR A 116 2.03 51.45 -61.44
N ASP A 117 1.66 52.64 -60.94
CA ASP A 117 1.09 52.75 -59.55
C ASP A 117 -0.14 51.87 -59.37
N GLY A 118 -1.04 51.77 -60.41
CA GLY A 118 -2.21 50.89 -60.31
C GLY A 118 -1.86 49.39 -60.29
N GLU A 119 -0.72 48.97 -60.86
CA GLU A 119 -0.23 47.59 -60.76
C GLU A 119 0.36 47.31 -59.40
N LEU A 120 1.08 48.25 -58.78
CA LEU A 120 1.61 48.18 -57.47
C LEU A 120 0.48 48.07 -56.45
N GLU A 121 -0.52 48.95 -56.47
CA GLU A 121 -1.72 48.91 -55.61
C GLU A 121 -2.48 47.58 -55.72
N PHE A 122 -2.63 47.07 -57.00
CA PHE A 122 -3.27 45.77 -57.21
C PHE A 122 -2.54 44.63 -56.50
N ILE A 123 -1.20 44.54 -56.62
CA ILE A 123 -0.43 43.47 -56.00
C ILE A 123 -0.38 43.63 -54.50
N GLU A 124 -0.26 44.86 -54.01
CA GLU A 124 -0.30 45.15 -52.57
C GLU A 124 -1.63 44.69 -51.98
N SER A 125 -2.76 45.00 -52.61
CA SER A 125 -4.06 44.51 -52.17
C SER A 125 -4.14 42.98 -52.18
N LEU A 126 -3.57 42.34 -53.23
CA LEU A 126 -3.56 40.90 -53.37
C LEU A 126 -2.66 40.22 -52.34
N THR A 127 -1.50 40.84 -52.00
CA THR A 127 -0.60 40.34 -50.98
C THR A 127 -1.20 40.43 -49.58
N ILE A 128 -1.93 41.51 -49.24
CA ILE A 128 -2.66 41.64 -47.98
C ILE A 128 -3.70 40.52 -47.85
N ILE A 129 -4.56 40.34 -48.87
CA ILE A 129 -5.58 39.28 -48.84
C ILE A 129 -4.94 37.88 -48.74
N SER A 130 -3.87 37.64 -49.51
CA SER A 130 -3.14 36.36 -49.46
C SER A 130 -2.46 36.10 -48.16
N SER A 131 -1.90 37.14 -47.52
CA SER A 131 -1.25 37.02 -46.19
C SER A 131 -2.25 36.57 -45.12
N VAL A 132 -3.45 37.14 -45.10
CA VAL A 132 -4.53 36.70 -44.20
C VAL A 132 -4.94 35.25 -44.49
N ALA A 133 -5.07 34.90 -45.80
CA ALA A 133 -5.43 33.53 -46.19
C ALA A 133 -4.34 32.51 -45.77
N ILE A 134 -3.05 32.85 -45.95
CA ILE A 134 -1.92 32.00 -45.52
C ILE A 134 -1.90 31.83 -44.00
N ALA A 135 -2.06 32.93 -43.21
CA ALA A 135 -2.09 32.88 -41.78
C ALA A 135 -3.25 32.02 -41.27
N ASN A 136 -4.46 32.21 -41.81
CA ASN A 136 -5.62 31.39 -41.45
C ASN A 136 -5.40 29.91 -41.80
N SER A 137 -4.87 29.60 -42.99
CA SER A 137 -4.61 28.22 -43.38
C SER A 137 -3.59 27.52 -42.48
N ARG A 138 -2.50 28.21 -42.07
CA ARG A 138 -1.53 27.69 -41.07
C ARG A 138 -2.20 27.45 -39.74
N MET A 139 -2.97 28.39 -39.22
CA MET A 139 -3.69 28.26 -37.97
C MET A 139 -4.67 27.07 -37.99
N PHE A 140 -5.38 26.85 -39.09
CA PHE A 140 -6.26 25.68 -39.26
C PHE A 140 -5.48 24.35 -39.24
N GLN A 141 -4.31 24.29 -39.88
CA GLN A 141 -3.46 23.08 -39.82
C GLN A 141 -2.95 22.81 -38.42
N GLU A 142 -2.50 23.83 -37.69
CA GLU A 142 -2.05 23.71 -36.31
C GLU A 142 -3.19 23.27 -35.39
N LEU A 143 -4.38 23.88 -35.50
CA LEU A 143 -5.55 23.48 -34.73
C LEU A 143 -5.94 22.02 -34.99
N ARG A 144 -5.88 21.56 -36.26
CA ARG A 144 -6.14 20.15 -36.59
C ARG A 144 -5.13 19.21 -35.95
N LEU A 145 -3.85 19.59 -35.89
CA LEU A 145 -2.79 18.79 -35.26
C LEU A 145 -3.01 18.70 -33.75
N ILE A 146 -3.31 19.85 -33.11
CA ILE A 146 -3.61 19.92 -31.68
C ILE A 146 -4.85 19.10 -31.33
N ASN A 147 -5.94 19.23 -32.11
CA ASN A 147 -7.16 18.45 -31.89
C ASN A 147 -6.90 16.94 -31.98
N ARG A 148 -6.14 16.48 -32.99
CA ARG A 148 -5.78 15.06 -33.11
C ARG A 148 -4.97 14.56 -31.88
N LYS A 149 -4.06 15.38 -31.36
CA LYS A 149 -3.31 15.05 -30.14
C LYS A 149 -4.23 15.00 -28.93
N LEU A 150 -5.16 15.96 -28.84
CA LEU A 150 -6.14 16.00 -27.74
C LEU A 150 -7.07 14.78 -27.77
N ASP A 151 -7.63 14.46 -28.93
CA ASP A 151 -8.51 13.29 -29.12
C ASP A 151 -7.81 12.00 -28.69
N ARG A 152 -6.53 11.85 -29.02
CA ARG A 152 -5.74 10.69 -28.59
C ARG A 152 -5.57 10.63 -27.09
N LYS A 153 -5.23 11.76 -26.45
CA LYS A 153 -5.11 11.82 -24.98
C LYS A 153 -6.43 11.54 -24.26
N VAL A 154 -7.54 12.03 -24.80
CA VAL A 154 -8.89 11.74 -24.27
C VAL A 154 -9.21 10.25 -24.39
N HIS A 155 -8.87 9.63 -25.52
CA HIS A 155 -9.05 8.18 -25.69
C HIS A 155 -8.22 7.37 -24.69
N ASP A 156 -6.92 7.69 -24.53
CA ASP A 156 -6.03 7.02 -23.59
C ASP A 156 -6.56 7.15 -22.15
N LEU A 157 -7.01 8.35 -21.77
CA LEU A 157 -7.58 8.60 -20.44
C LEU A 157 -8.88 7.80 -20.22
N ASN A 158 -9.79 7.77 -21.18
CA ASN A 158 -11.02 6.99 -21.07
C ASN A 158 -10.72 5.49 -20.93
N THR A 159 -9.75 4.96 -21.67
CA THR A 159 -9.30 3.58 -21.54
C THR A 159 -8.78 3.28 -20.14
N LEU A 160 -7.93 4.16 -19.58
CA LEU A 160 -7.43 4.01 -18.21
C LEU A 160 -8.56 4.06 -17.18
N LEU A 161 -9.56 4.93 -17.37
CA LEU A 161 -10.72 5.03 -16.46
C LEU A 161 -11.61 3.79 -16.52
N GLU A 162 -11.86 3.23 -17.71
CA GLU A 162 -12.64 2.00 -17.89
C GLU A 162 -11.91 0.81 -17.23
N LEU A 163 -10.63 0.62 -17.54
CA LEU A 163 -9.82 -0.43 -16.92
C LEU A 163 -9.68 -0.25 -15.41
N SER A 164 -9.63 0.99 -14.91
CA SER A 164 -9.63 1.27 -13.47
C SER A 164 -10.92 0.81 -12.79
N LYS A 165 -12.08 0.99 -13.45
CA LYS A 165 -13.35 0.48 -12.92
C LYS A 165 -13.37 -1.04 -12.91
N ASP A 166 -12.94 -1.67 -13.99
CA ASP A 166 -12.90 -3.13 -14.11
C ASP A 166 -11.97 -3.74 -13.05
N PHE A 167 -10.76 -3.22 -12.93
CA PHE A 167 -9.79 -3.66 -11.91
C PHE A 167 -10.31 -3.48 -10.48
N ASN A 168 -11.02 -2.38 -10.19
CA ASN A 168 -11.55 -2.15 -8.85
C ASN A 168 -12.62 -3.18 -8.42
N MET A 169 -13.27 -3.87 -9.36
CA MET A 169 -14.24 -4.93 -9.10
C MET A 169 -13.58 -6.31 -8.92
N MET A 170 -12.33 -6.47 -9.38
CA MET A 170 -11.61 -7.72 -9.29
C MET A 170 -10.97 -7.89 -7.91
N VAL A 171 -11.02 -9.11 -7.40
CA VAL A 171 -10.43 -9.52 -6.12
C VAL A 171 -9.44 -10.66 -6.27
N ASP A 172 -9.20 -11.11 -7.51
CA ASP A 172 -8.29 -12.19 -7.84
C ASP A 172 -7.09 -11.66 -8.63
N ARG A 173 -5.87 -11.94 -8.15
CA ARG A 173 -4.61 -11.52 -8.76
C ARG A 173 -4.48 -11.98 -10.22
N ASP A 174 -4.82 -13.25 -10.47
CA ASP A 174 -4.64 -13.84 -11.78
C ASP A 174 -5.65 -13.31 -12.79
N GLU A 175 -6.83 -12.90 -12.33
CA GLU A 175 -7.83 -12.20 -13.15
C GLU A 175 -7.35 -10.80 -13.53
N ILE A 176 -6.78 -10.06 -12.58
CA ILE A 176 -6.18 -8.73 -12.82
C ILE A 176 -5.04 -8.84 -13.83
N ALA A 177 -4.12 -9.81 -13.63
CA ALA A 177 -2.99 -10.02 -14.53
C ALA A 177 -3.43 -10.42 -15.95
N ARG A 178 -4.47 -11.25 -16.09
CA ARG A 178 -5.07 -11.60 -17.39
C ARG A 178 -5.71 -10.40 -18.08
N THR A 179 -6.48 -9.61 -17.35
CA THR A 179 -7.13 -8.41 -17.89
C THR A 179 -6.09 -7.38 -18.30
N PHE A 180 -5.05 -7.17 -17.48
CA PHE A 180 -3.91 -6.33 -17.81
C PHE A 180 -3.22 -6.79 -19.10
N LYS A 181 -2.94 -8.10 -19.23
CA LYS A 181 -2.37 -8.68 -20.45
C LYS A 181 -3.22 -8.33 -21.68
N PHE A 182 -4.53 -8.56 -21.64
CA PHE A 182 -5.39 -8.28 -22.78
C PHE A 182 -5.48 -6.79 -23.12
N ALA A 183 -5.50 -5.94 -22.11
CA ALA A 183 -5.45 -4.49 -22.29
C ALA A 183 -4.15 -4.07 -23.00
N MET A 184 -3.00 -4.58 -22.56
CA MET A 184 -1.70 -4.32 -23.17
C MET A 184 -1.63 -4.79 -24.64
N LEU A 185 -2.05 -6.03 -24.90
CA LEU A 185 -2.05 -6.60 -26.25
C LEU A 185 -2.98 -5.83 -27.19
N GLY A 186 -4.16 -5.44 -26.73
CA GLY A 186 -5.17 -4.74 -27.54
C GLY A 186 -4.81 -3.30 -27.84
N GLN A 187 -4.40 -2.54 -26.83
CA GLN A 187 -4.13 -1.10 -26.99
C GLN A 187 -2.87 -0.81 -27.83
N MET A 188 -1.84 -1.63 -27.69
CA MET A 188 -0.56 -1.44 -28.38
C MET A 188 -0.40 -2.31 -29.62
N LEU A 189 -1.35 -3.20 -29.88
CA LEU A 189 -1.29 -4.17 -30.99
C LEU A 189 0.05 -4.95 -30.98
N ILE A 190 0.50 -5.33 -29.79
CA ILE A 190 1.71 -6.14 -29.57
C ILE A 190 1.38 -7.62 -29.57
N ARG A 191 2.37 -8.47 -29.85
CA ARG A 191 2.21 -9.92 -29.83
C ARG A 191 2.92 -10.57 -28.65
N THR A 192 4.03 -9.99 -28.25
CA THR A 192 4.88 -10.49 -27.16
C THR A 192 4.72 -9.60 -25.94
N PHE A 193 4.43 -10.22 -24.80
CA PHE A 193 4.18 -9.56 -23.54
C PHE A 193 4.55 -10.50 -22.40
N PHE A 194 5.09 -9.97 -21.31
CA PHE A 194 5.15 -10.66 -20.04
C PHE A 194 5.02 -9.67 -18.87
N PHE A 195 4.55 -10.20 -17.74
CA PHE A 195 4.40 -9.48 -16.50
C PHE A 195 4.95 -10.34 -15.36
N VAL A 196 5.92 -9.81 -14.64
CA VAL A 196 6.61 -10.45 -13.50
C VAL A 196 6.35 -9.64 -12.25
N LEU A 197 6.02 -10.31 -11.16
CA LEU A 197 5.92 -9.73 -9.82
C LEU A 197 7.05 -10.25 -8.94
N ASP A 198 7.51 -9.42 -8.03
CA ASP A 198 8.35 -9.79 -6.89
C ASP A 198 7.46 -9.90 -5.65
N GLU A 199 7.31 -11.12 -5.15
CA GLU A 199 6.52 -11.44 -3.97
C GLU A 199 7.46 -11.88 -2.86
N ASN A 200 7.78 -10.97 -1.95
CA ASN A 200 8.67 -11.24 -0.81
C ASN A 200 10.08 -11.76 -1.21
N GLY A 201 10.63 -11.28 -2.33
CA GLY A 201 11.94 -11.69 -2.85
C GLY A 201 11.87 -12.84 -3.86
N GLU A 202 10.73 -13.49 -4.03
CA GLU A 202 10.52 -14.50 -5.07
C GLU A 202 9.87 -13.88 -6.31
N LYS A 203 10.59 -13.93 -7.44
CA LYS A 203 10.14 -13.35 -8.72
C LYS A 203 9.38 -14.38 -9.52
N SER A 204 8.10 -14.12 -9.77
CA SER A 204 7.20 -15.00 -10.51
C SER A 204 6.59 -14.32 -11.73
N MET A 205 6.44 -15.07 -12.82
CA MET A 205 5.75 -14.60 -14.02
C MET A 205 4.25 -14.86 -13.88
N VAL A 206 3.47 -13.79 -13.75
CA VAL A 206 2.02 -13.87 -13.50
C VAL A 206 1.18 -13.81 -14.77
N ALA A 207 1.72 -13.22 -15.85
CA ALA A 207 1.05 -13.26 -17.16
C ALA A 207 2.08 -13.19 -18.29
N ASP A 208 1.80 -13.90 -19.37
CA ASP A 208 2.63 -13.88 -20.59
C ASP A 208 1.81 -14.09 -21.86
N SER A 209 2.37 -13.69 -22.98
CA SER A 209 1.85 -13.95 -24.32
C SER A 209 2.98 -13.94 -25.35
N GLY A 210 2.93 -14.84 -26.30
CA GLY A 210 3.83 -14.87 -27.46
C GLY A 210 5.30 -15.13 -27.15
N LEU A 211 5.64 -15.60 -25.95
CA LEU A 211 7.01 -15.95 -25.57
C LEU A 211 7.45 -17.24 -26.25
N LYS A 212 8.67 -17.26 -26.77
CA LYS A 212 9.33 -18.44 -27.36
C LYS A 212 10.05 -19.29 -26.30
N ALA A 213 10.49 -18.65 -25.21
CA ALA A 213 11.17 -19.30 -24.08
C ALA A 213 10.75 -18.62 -22.78
N LYS A 214 10.80 -19.34 -21.66
CA LYS A 214 10.58 -18.78 -20.32
C LYS A 214 11.92 -18.32 -19.72
N PRO A 215 11.93 -17.28 -18.88
CA PRO A 215 13.14 -16.81 -18.22
C PRO A 215 13.56 -17.74 -17.09
N SER A 216 14.86 -17.84 -16.85
CA SER A 216 15.43 -18.42 -15.64
C SER A 216 15.32 -17.43 -14.47
N GLN A 217 15.43 -17.91 -13.22
CA GLN A 217 15.44 -17.04 -12.02
C GLN A 217 16.55 -15.98 -12.08
N LYS A 218 17.72 -16.30 -12.65
CA LYS A 218 18.81 -15.36 -12.83
C LYS A 218 18.42 -14.23 -13.81
N GLU A 219 17.77 -14.57 -14.92
CA GLU A 219 17.31 -13.57 -15.89
C GLU A 219 16.19 -12.70 -15.32
N LEU A 220 15.28 -13.27 -14.51
CA LEU A 220 14.29 -12.49 -13.76
C LEU A 220 14.96 -11.48 -12.83
N GLN A 221 15.96 -11.90 -12.06
CA GLN A 221 16.71 -11.01 -11.17
C GLN A 221 17.37 -9.86 -11.94
N GLN A 222 18.04 -10.16 -13.05
CA GLN A 222 18.68 -9.16 -13.89
C GLN A 222 17.71 -8.09 -14.41
N MET A 223 16.48 -8.46 -14.79
CA MET A 223 15.46 -7.51 -15.26
C MET A 223 15.05 -6.50 -14.18
N PHE A 224 15.05 -6.89 -12.90
CA PHE A 224 14.73 -5.99 -11.79
C PHE A 224 15.88 -5.00 -11.48
N GLU A 225 17.11 -5.30 -11.89
CA GLU A 225 18.27 -4.45 -11.71
C GLU A 225 18.41 -3.36 -12.81
N LEU A 226 17.72 -3.54 -13.94
CA LEU A 226 17.71 -2.56 -15.04
C LEU A 226 16.94 -1.28 -14.64
N ASP A 227 17.10 -0.21 -15.43
CA ASP A 227 16.34 1.03 -15.24
C ASP A 227 14.82 0.82 -15.33
N ASP A 228 14.05 1.76 -14.78
CA ASP A 228 12.58 1.65 -14.79
C ASP A 228 11.97 1.76 -16.20
N VAL A 229 12.66 2.38 -17.14
CA VAL A 229 12.34 2.34 -18.56
C VAL A 229 13.60 1.94 -19.31
N PHE A 230 13.59 0.73 -19.85
CA PHE A 230 14.75 0.16 -20.53
C PHE A 230 14.37 -0.27 -21.95
N PHE A 231 15.01 0.35 -22.94
CA PHE A 231 14.90 -0.01 -24.35
C PHE A 231 15.90 -1.10 -24.69
N CYS A 232 15.41 -2.25 -25.15
CA CYS A 232 16.26 -3.36 -25.56
C CYS A 232 16.78 -3.09 -26.99
N GLU A 233 18.02 -2.60 -27.09
CA GLU A 233 18.77 -2.53 -28.34
C GLU A 233 19.59 -3.83 -28.53
N ASP A 234 20.12 -4.11 -29.71
CA ASP A 234 20.59 -5.45 -30.12
C ASP A 234 21.89 -5.96 -29.40
N ASP A 235 22.33 -5.36 -28.31
CA ASP A 235 23.59 -5.71 -27.64
C ASP A 235 23.46 -5.76 -26.09
N HIS A 236 22.65 -6.70 -25.57
CA HIS A 236 22.46 -6.85 -24.12
C HIS A 236 22.72 -8.28 -23.62
N ASP A 237 23.28 -8.37 -22.38
CA ASP A 237 23.60 -9.62 -21.68
C ASP A 237 22.38 -10.51 -21.29
N CYS A 238 21.13 -10.11 -21.58
CA CYS A 238 19.95 -10.88 -21.25
C CYS A 238 19.41 -11.66 -22.45
N SER A 239 19.85 -12.90 -22.57
CA SER A 239 19.48 -13.79 -23.70
C SER A 239 17.99 -14.06 -23.82
N PHE A 240 17.22 -13.93 -22.73
CA PHE A 240 15.76 -14.08 -22.72
C PHE A 240 15.07 -12.96 -23.52
N LEU A 241 15.52 -11.72 -23.37
CA LEU A 241 14.93 -10.55 -24.03
C LEU A 241 15.12 -10.62 -25.55
N GLU A 242 16.30 -10.99 -26.00
CA GLU A 242 16.61 -11.18 -27.42
C GLU A 242 15.80 -12.32 -28.05
N LYS A 243 15.78 -13.53 -27.41
CA LYS A 243 15.05 -14.70 -27.90
C LYS A 243 13.56 -14.42 -28.09
N ASN A 244 12.99 -13.57 -27.25
CA ASN A 244 11.57 -13.23 -27.27
C ASN A 244 11.24 -11.93 -28.00
N ASP A 245 12.25 -11.28 -28.61
CA ASP A 245 12.09 -9.99 -29.34
C ASP A 245 11.41 -8.91 -28.47
N ILE A 246 11.84 -8.84 -27.21
CA ILE A 246 11.39 -7.78 -26.30
C ILE A 246 12.08 -6.47 -26.69
N LYS A 247 11.35 -5.39 -26.81
CA LYS A 247 11.85 -4.08 -27.21
C LYS A 247 11.84 -3.06 -26.10
N LEU A 248 11.02 -3.27 -25.09
CA LEU A 248 10.88 -2.33 -23.98
C LEU A 248 10.57 -3.10 -22.69
N LEU A 249 11.30 -2.75 -21.62
CA LEU A 249 10.98 -3.13 -20.24
C LEU A 249 10.50 -1.92 -19.47
N ILE A 250 9.51 -2.13 -18.64
CA ILE A 250 8.95 -1.13 -17.73
C ILE A 250 8.97 -1.69 -16.31
N GLY A 251 9.80 -1.11 -15.45
CA GLY A 251 9.79 -1.35 -14.02
C GLY A 251 8.65 -0.59 -13.35
N LEU A 252 7.88 -1.28 -12.52
CA LEU A 252 6.77 -0.71 -11.78
C LEU A 252 7.13 -0.69 -10.29
N ARG A 253 6.88 0.44 -9.63
CA ARG A 253 7.26 0.65 -8.23
C ARG A 253 6.03 0.78 -7.32
N PHE A 254 6.20 0.26 -6.11
CA PHE A 254 5.30 0.49 -5.00
C PHE A 254 6.13 0.93 -3.79
N GLN A 255 5.78 2.03 -3.14
CA GLN A 255 6.53 2.60 -2.00
C GLN A 255 8.05 2.74 -2.25
N ASN A 256 8.43 3.18 -3.48
CA ASN A 256 9.80 3.33 -3.97
C ASN A 256 10.58 2.03 -4.26
N GLU A 257 10.03 0.87 -4.01
CA GLU A 257 10.63 -0.42 -4.39
C GLU A 257 10.11 -0.89 -5.74
N LYS A 258 10.99 -1.45 -6.59
CA LYS A 258 10.60 -2.07 -7.85
C LYS A 258 10.09 -3.47 -7.57
N ILE A 259 8.78 -3.63 -7.59
CA ILE A 259 8.12 -4.89 -7.27
C ILE A 259 7.49 -5.57 -8.49
N ALA A 260 7.59 -4.95 -9.66
CA ALA A 260 7.12 -5.59 -10.87
C ALA A 260 7.91 -5.13 -12.10
N VAL A 261 7.94 -5.99 -13.12
CA VAL A 261 8.51 -5.70 -14.44
C VAL A 261 7.56 -6.16 -15.53
N VAL A 262 7.31 -5.27 -16.48
CA VAL A 262 6.53 -5.55 -17.70
C VAL A 262 7.46 -5.51 -18.89
N GLY A 263 7.46 -6.56 -19.70
CA GLY A 263 8.18 -6.60 -20.96
C GLY A 263 7.24 -6.64 -22.16
N VAL A 264 7.52 -5.83 -23.16
CA VAL A 264 6.72 -5.77 -24.39
C VAL A 264 7.60 -5.88 -25.64
N GLY A 265 7.11 -6.65 -26.61
CA GLY A 265 7.73 -6.79 -27.92
C GLY A 265 7.46 -5.60 -28.85
N ALA A 266 7.84 -5.72 -30.12
CA ALA A 266 7.63 -4.66 -31.11
C ALA A 266 6.13 -4.40 -31.36
N PRO A 267 5.70 -3.11 -31.49
CA PRO A 267 4.35 -2.79 -31.89
C PRO A 267 4.10 -3.17 -33.37
N ALA A 268 2.83 -3.33 -33.77
CA ALA A 268 2.46 -3.81 -35.11
C ALA A 268 3.01 -2.95 -36.26
N ASN A 269 3.20 -1.64 -36.04
CA ASN A 269 3.77 -0.72 -37.00
C ASN A 269 5.31 -0.78 -37.10
N LYS A 270 5.96 -1.61 -36.28
CA LYS A 270 7.42 -1.78 -36.19
C LYS A 270 8.22 -0.49 -35.93
N GLN A 271 7.58 0.56 -35.47
CA GLN A 271 8.26 1.79 -35.08
C GLN A 271 8.72 1.69 -33.62
N PRO A 272 9.81 2.37 -33.24
CA PRO A 272 10.22 2.43 -31.84
C PRO A 272 9.13 3.10 -30.98
N TYR A 273 9.05 2.69 -29.72
CA TYR A 273 8.13 3.30 -28.76
C TYR A 273 8.48 4.76 -28.52
N ASN A 274 7.47 5.63 -28.59
CA ASN A 274 7.63 7.04 -28.22
C ASN A 274 7.29 7.26 -26.75
N ASN A 275 7.67 8.42 -26.21
CA ASN A 275 7.46 8.76 -24.80
C ASN A 275 5.98 8.72 -24.37
N GLU A 276 5.03 9.06 -25.26
CA GLU A 276 3.60 9.01 -24.94
C GLU A 276 3.13 7.56 -24.73
N GLN A 277 3.60 6.64 -25.58
CA GLN A 277 3.30 5.21 -25.45
C GLN A 277 3.93 4.60 -24.19
N VAL A 278 5.18 4.94 -23.88
CA VAL A 278 5.85 4.50 -22.65
C VAL A 278 5.08 4.95 -21.41
N ASN A 279 4.72 6.24 -21.35
CA ASN A 279 3.95 6.80 -20.24
C ASN A 279 2.57 6.12 -20.07
N PHE A 280 1.89 5.82 -21.17
CA PHE A 280 0.62 5.11 -21.13
C PHE A 280 0.77 3.68 -20.60
N LEU A 281 1.76 2.92 -21.10
CA LEU A 281 2.07 1.57 -20.66
C LEU A 281 2.44 1.54 -19.16
N GLN A 282 3.24 2.51 -18.73
CA GLN A 282 3.63 2.66 -17.32
C GLN A 282 2.42 2.97 -16.43
N SER A 283 1.53 3.87 -16.90
CA SER A 283 0.30 4.21 -16.17
C SER A 283 -0.63 3.00 -16.02
N LEU A 284 -0.80 2.23 -17.10
CA LEU A 284 -1.61 1.02 -17.10
C LEU A 284 -0.99 -0.07 -16.21
N GLY A 285 0.34 -0.25 -16.28
CA GLY A 285 1.07 -1.16 -15.41
C GLY A 285 0.95 -0.80 -13.93
N ASN A 286 1.12 0.48 -13.60
CA ASN A 286 0.94 0.95 -12.23
C ASN A 286 -0.49 0.75 -11.72
N LEU A 287 -1.49 0.95 -12.56
CA LEU A 287 -2.88 0.69 -12.21
C LEU A 287 -3.11 -0.80 -11.87
N ALA A 288 -2.62 -1.72 -12.70
CA ALA A 288 -2.71 -3.16 -12.44
C ALA A 288 -1.96 -3.54 -11.16
N LEU A 289 -0.73 -3.02 -10.97
CA LEU A 289 0.08 -3.26 -9.79
C LEU A 289 -0.59 -2.79 -8.51
N LEU A 290 -1.10 -1.56 -8.49
CA LEU A 290 -1.81 -1.00 -7.33
C LEU A 290 -3.05 -1.82 -6.96
N THR A 291 -3.76 -2.34 -7.98
CA THR A 291 -4.92 -3.19 -7.74
C THR A 291 -4.53 -4.54 -7.14
N ILE A 292 -3.45 -5.17 -7.63
CA ILE A 292 -2.91 -6.41 -7.06
C ILE A 292 -2.48 -6.19 -5.60
N GLN A 293 -1.76 -5.11 -5.31
CA GLN A 293 -1.35 -4.78 -3.93
C GLN A 293 -2.55 -4.56 -3.01
N LYS A 294 -3.59 -3.87 -3.50
CA LYS A 294 -4.86 -3.70 -2.76
C LYS A 294 -5.49 -5.06 -2.43
N THR A 295 -5.47 -6.02 -3.35
CA THR A 295 -6.04 -7.36 -3.13
C THR A 295 -5.30 -8.10 -2.02
N TYR A 296 -3.96 -8.09 -2.02
CA TYR A 296 -3.17 -8.68 -0.94
C TYR A 296 -3.48 -8.08 0.43
N LEU A 297 -3.51 -6.74 0.52
CA LEU A 297 -3.83 -6.06 1.78
C LEU A 297 -5.26 -6.36 2.27
N LEU A 298 -6.19 -6.57 1.35
CA LEU A 298 -7.56 -6.93 1.69
C LEU A 298 -7.65 -8.37 2.22
N GLU A 299 -6.96 -9.32 1.58
CA GLU A 299 -6.88 -10.71 2.02
C GLU A 299 -6.25 -10.82 3.41
N GLU A 300 -5.11 -10.17 3.65
CA GLU A 300 -4.45 -10.11 4.95
C GLU A 300 -5.38 -9.53 6.04
N ARG A 301 -6.11 -8.47 5.70
CA ARG A 301 -7.07 -7.87 6.63
C ARG A 301 -8.23 -8.79 6.97
N ILE A 302 -8.77 -9.50 5.97
CA ILE A 302 -9.86 -10.47 6.18
C ILE A 302 -9.38 -11.62 7.07
N GLU A 303 -8.19 -12.15 6.81
CA GLU A 303 -7.61 -13.25 7.60
C GLU A 303 -7.37 -12.82 9.05
N LYS A 304 -6.80 -11.63 9.25
CA LYS A 304 -6.62 -11.05 10.60
C LYS A 304 -7.96 -10.86 11.32
N GLN A 305 -8.99 -10.34 10.63
CA GLN A 305 -10.31 -10.16 11.21
C GLN A 305 -10.94 -11.50 11.63
N ARG A 306 -10.84 -12.54 10.80
CA ARG A 306 -11.31 -13.89 11.15
C ARG A 306 -10.59 -14.43 12.38
N MET A 307 -9.27 -14.27 12.45
CA MET A 307 -8.49 -14.68 13.61
C MET A 307 -8.94 -13.94 14.88
N GLU A 308 -9.21 -12.65 14.80
CA GLU A 308 -9.75 -11.85 15.92
C GLU A 308 -11.15 -12.32 16.34
N GLU A 309 -12.02 -12.66 15.39
CA GLU A 309 -13.36 -13.21 15.66
C GLU A 309 -13.27 -14.58 16.35
N ASP A 310 -12.41 -15.48 15.89
CA ASP A 310 -12.18 -16.79 16.50
C ASP A 310 -11.64 -16.69 17.92
N LEU A 311 -10.70 -15.75 18.17
CA LEU A 311 -10.17 -15.48 19.50
C LEU A 311 -11.22 -14.90 20.45
N ASN A 312 -12.11 -14.03 19.97
CA ASN A 312 -13.21 -13.49 20.75
C ASN A 312 -14.22 -14.57 21.13
N LEU A 313 -14.48 -15.52 20.23
CA LEU A 313 -15.32 -16.68 20.53
C LEU A 313 -14.67 -17.56 21.59
N ALA A 314 -13.37 -17.85 21.46
CA ALA A 314 -12.60 -18.60 22.44
C ALA A 314 -12.62 -17.93 23.83
N LYS A 315 -12.49 -16.59 23.89
CA LYS A 315 -12.65 -15.80 25.11
C LYS A 315 -14.02 -16.01 25.77
N THR A 316 -15.06 -15.94 24.96
CA THR A 316 -16.44 -16.11 25.46
C THR A 316 -16.66 -17.51 26.04
N ILE A 317 -16.14 -18.55 25.39
CA ILE A 317 -16.19 -19.93 25.88
C ILE A 317 -15.41 -20.05 27.18
N GLN A 318 -14.17 -19.52 27.25
CA GLN A 318 -13.32 -19.58 28.42
C GLN A 318 -13.94 -18.87 29.64
N GLN A 319 -14.48 -17.66 29.43
CA GLN A 319 -15.20 -16.93 30.49
C GLN A 319 -16.40 -17.71 31.02
N GLY A 320 -17.03 -18.52 30.18
CA GLY A 320 -18.12 -19.43 30.61
C GLY A 320 -17.64 -20.62 31.47
N LEU A 321 -16.34 -20.90 31.52
CA LEU A 321 -15.75 -21.91 32.40
C LEU A 321 -15.48 -21.40 33.83
N LEU A 322 -15.37 -20.06 33.97
CA LEU A 322 -15.19 -19.44 35.29
C LEU A 322 -16.53 -19.28 36.01
N PRO A 323 -16.55 -19.37 37.36
CA PRO A 323 -17.79 -19.24 38.12
C PRO A 323 -18.41 -17.84 37.97
N SER A 324 -19.60 -17.79 37.41
CA SER A 324 -20.37 -16.55 37.26
C SER A 324 -21.88 -16.84 37.38
N PRO A 325 -22.62 -16.32 38.38
CA PRO A 325 -22.11 -15.49 39.46
C PRO A 325 -21.25 -16.29 40.48
N ILE A 326 -20.40 -15.57 41.26
CA ILE A 326 -19.66 -16.17 42.36
C ILE A 326 -20.61 -16.82 43.37
N PRO A 327 -20.45 -18.11 43.73
CA PRO A 327 -21.32 -18.78 44.68
C PRO A 327 -21.26 -18.15 46.06
N THR A 328 -22.37 -18.12 46.77
CA THR A 328 -22.42 -17.71 48.19
C THR A 328 -22.17 -18.90 49.07
N ILE A 329 -21.28 -18.77 50.06
CA ILE A 329 -20.95 -19.78 51.08
C ILE A 329 -21.48 -19.28 52.40
N GLU A 330 -22.33 -20.07 53.08
CA GLU A 330 -22.90 -19.66 54.35
C GLU A 330 -21.82 -19.45 55.44
N GLY A 331 -21.83 -18.29 56.09
CA GLY A 331 -20.83 -17.93 57.09
C GLY A 331 -19.56 -17.30 56.49
N PHE A 332 -19.50 -17.09 55.17
CA PHE A 332 -18.35 -16.50 54.51
C PHE A 332 -18.76 -15.35 53.59
N ASP A 333 -17.87 -14.37 53.48
CA ASP A 333 -17.94 -13.31 52.47
C ASP A 333 -16.83 -13.61 51.43
N LEU A 334 -17.23 -13.82 50.15
CA LEU A 334 -16.35 -14.30 49.10
C LEU A 334 -16.42 -13.37 47.87
N ALA A 335 -15.28 -12.93 47.40
CA ALA A 335 -15.12 -12.21 46.17
C ALA A 335 -13.98 -12.82 45.34
N ALA A 336 -14.15 -12.86 44.04
CA ALA A 336 -13.10 -13.31 43.11
C ALA A 336 -13.20 -12.59 41.76
N THR A 337 -12.06 -12.37 41.16
CA THR A 337 -11.98 -11.76 39.81
C THR A 337 -10.81 -12.36 39.03
N ASN A 338 -10.97 -12.36 37.71
CA ASN A 338 -9.91 -12.68 36.75
C ASN A 338 -9.90 -11.58 35.69
N VAL A 339 -8.79 -10.92 35.51
CA VAL A 339 -8.55 -9.87 34.51
C VAL A 339 -7.46 -10.38 33.57
N SER A 340 -7.87 -10.82 32.38
CA SER A 340 -6.92 -11.35 31.38
C SER A 340 -6.17 -10.23 30.67
N SER A 341 -4.87 -10.40 30.50
CA SER A 341 -3.98 -9.49 29.77
C SER A 341 -4.09 -9.64 28.23
N TYR A 342 -4.50 -10.83 27.77
CA TYR A 342 -4.75 -11.17 26.37
C TYR A 342 -6.22 -11.49 26.13
N GLN A 343 -6.59 -11.76 24.83
CA GLN A 343 -7.95 -12.17 24.50
C GLN A 343 -8.37 -13.44 25.23
N VAL A 344 -7.47 -14.40 25.45
CA VAL A 344 -7.65 -15.60 26.26
C VAL A 344 -6.46 -15.76 27.20
N GLY A 345 -6.73 -16.13 28.45
CA GLY A 345 -5.73 -16.21 29.53
C GLY A 345 -5.33 -17.63 29.91
N GLY A 346 -4.27 -17.72 30.72
CA GLY A 346 -3.84 -18.97 31.35
C GLY A 346 -4.47 -19.18 32.72
N ASP A 347 -4.79 -18.10 33.40
CA ASP A 347 -5.29 -18.09 34.77
C ASP A 347 -6.66 -18.75 34.94
N TYR A 348 -6.85 -19.40 36.03
CA TYR A 348 -8.06 -20.09 36.41
C TYR A 348 -8.36 -19.91 37.90
N PHE A 349 -9.64 -19.72 38.23
CA PHE A 349 -10.14 -19.90 39.58
C PHE A 349 -11.51 -20.59 39.53
N ASP A 350 -11.83 -21.32 40.60
CA ASP A 350 -13.15 -21.97 40.69
C ASP A 350 -13.61 -22.17 42.14
N ILE A 351 -14.92 -22.29 42.29
CA ILE A 351 -15.59 -22.61 43.54
C ILE A 351 -16.63 -23.70 43.25
N VAL A 352 -16.33 -24.93 43.62
CA VAL A 352 -17.15 -26.10 43.30
C VAL A 352 -17.77 -26.72 44.55
N ASN A 353 -19.09 -26.95 44.55
CA ASN A 353 -19.75 -27.63 45.65
C ASN A 353 -19.41 -29.11 45.66
N THR A 354 -19.14 -29.66 46.87
CA THR A 354 -18.93 -31.09 47.02
C THR A 354 -20.16 -31.81 47.58
N PRO A 355 -20.31 -33.12 47.31
CA PRO A 355 -21.54 -33.88 47.71
C PRO A 355 -21.78 -33.91 49.21
N ASP A 356 -20.76 -33.75 50.03
CA ASP A 356 -20.82 -33.71 51.52
C ASP A 356 -21.22 -32.33 52.05
N GLY A 357 -21.54 -31.38 51.15
CA GLY A 357 -21.96 -30.02 51.51
C GLY A 357 -20.79 -29.06 51.78
N GLY A 358 -19.56 -29.45 51.49
CA GLY A 358 -18.39 -28.59 51.53
C GLY A 358 -18.19 -27.85 50.19
N HIS A 359 -17.09 -27.11 50.10
CA HIS A 359 -16.73 -26.35 48.89
C HIS A 359 -15.25 -26.56 48.55
N LEU A 360 -14.95 -26.78 47.28
CA LEU A 360 -13.60 -26.71 46.74
C LEU A 360 -13.35 -25.29 46.21
N LEU A 361 -12.23 -24.70 46.63
CA LEU A 361 -11.72 -23.45 46.10
C LEU A 361 -10.42 -23.77 45.37
N ALA A 362 -10.28 -23.26 44.15
CA ALA A 362 -9.13 -23.53 43.31
C ALA A 362 -8.63 -22.24 42.63
N ILE A 363 -7.31 -22.13 42.51
CA ILE A 363 -6.66 -21.10 41.71
C ILE A 363 -5.45 -21.71 40.99
N ALA A 364 -5.21 -21.32 39.76
CA ALA A 364 -4.11 -21.83 38.97
C ALA A 364 -3.61 -20.78 37.98
N ASP A 365 -2.37 -20.90 37.57
CA ASP A 365 -1.79 -20.25 36.43
C ASP A 365 -1.11 -21.25 35.50
N VAL A 366 -1.35 -21.15 34.21
CA VAL A 366 -0.82 -22.01 33.15
C VAL A 366 0.31 -21.31 32.42
N THR A 367 1.47 -21.91 32.36
CA THR A 367 2.63 -21.36 31.66
C THR A 367 2.36 -21.04 30.20
N GLY A 368 2.75 -19.81 29.80
CA GLY A 368 2.56 -19.26 28.46
C GLY A 368 1.24 -18.51 28.35
N LYS A 369 0.98 -17.95 27.18
CA LYS A 369 -0.15 -17.04 26.96
C LYS A 369 -0.97 -17.45 25.75
N GLY A 370 -2.20 -16.98 25.68
CA GLY A 370 -3.07 -17.19 24.55
C GLY A 370 -3.70 -18.59 24.49
N VAL A 371 -4.02 -19.07 23.28
CA VAL A 371 -4.85 -20.26 23.05
C VAL A 371 -4.30 -21.53 23.70
N SER A 372 -2.99 -21.75 23.71
CA SER A 372 -2.40 -22.96 24.30
C SER A 372 -2.59 -23.03 25.83
N ALA A 373 -2.42 -21.90 26.51
CA ALA A 373 -2.65 -21.82 27.95
C ALA A 373 -4.13 -21.98 28.29
N SER A 374 -5.03 -21.35 27.53
CA SER A 374 -6.48 -21.46 27.75
C SER A 374 -7.04 -22.88 27.56
N LEU A 375 -6.44 -23.68 26.64
CA LEU A 375 -6.81 -25.09 26.46
C LEU A 375 -6.38 -25.95 27.67
N LEU A 376 -5.19 -25.71 28.21
CA LEU A 376 -4.73 -26.42 29.44
C LEU A 376 -5.55 -26.02 30.66
N MET A 377 -5.91 -24.75 30.79
CA MET A 377 -6.80 -24.27 31.83
C MET A 377 -8.18 -24.98 31.73
N ALA A 378 -8.76 -25.12 30.54
CA ALA A 378 -10.01 -25.82 30.34
C ALA A 378 -9.91 -27.32 30.66
N ASN A 379 -8.76 -27.96 30.39
CA ASN A 379 -8.50 -29.34 30.83
C ASN A 379 -8.44 -29.45 32.36
N LEU A 380 -7.73 -28.55 33.03
CA LEU A 380 -7.68 -28.52 34.50
C LEU A 380 -9.10 -28.34 35.08
N GLN A 381 -9.87 -27.39 34.61
CA GLN A 381 -11.27 -27.16 34.99
C GLN A 381 -12.11 -28.43 34.86
N SER A 382 -12.01 -29.11 33.72
CA SER A 382 -12.77 -30.33 33.43
C SER A 382 -12.40 -31.46 34.40
N MET A 383 -11.09 -31.62 34.72
CA MET A 383 -10.61 -32.62 35.69
C MET A 383 -11.11 -32.29 37.12
N LEU A 384 -11.03 -31.03 37.53
CA LEU A 384 -11.50 -30.60 38.85
C LEU A 384 -12.99 -30.86 39.01
N HIS A 385 -13.82 -30.51 38.01
CA HIS A 385 -15.26 -30.78 38.05
C HIS A 385 -15.60 -32.28 37.99
N ALA A 386 -14.79 -33.08 37.30
CA ALA A 386 -14.96 -34.53 37.28
C ALA A 386 -14.58 -35.21 38.62
N LEU A 387 -13.57 -34.68 39.32
CA LEU A 387 -13.10 -35.24 40.60
C LEU A 387 -13.87 -34.69 41.82
N ALA A 388 -14.43 -33.48 41.76
CA ALA A 388 -15.16 -32.86 42.85
C ALA A 388 -16.29 -33.73 43.46
N PRO A 389 -17.07 -34.52 42.67
CA PRO A 389 -18.10 -35.40 43.23
C PRO A 389 -17.59 -36.74 43.74
N ILE A 390 -16.29 -37.05 43.56
CA ILE A 390 -15.68 -38.34 43.95
C ILE A 390 -15.12 -38.23 45.34
N ASP A 391 -15.34 -39.28 46.15
CA ASP A 391 -14.73 -39.38 47.50
C ASP A 391 -13.27 -39.84 47.40
N ILE A 392 -12.40 -38.87 47.07
CA ILE A 392 -10.94 -39.03 46.96
C ILE A 392 -10.24 -37.98 47.83
N SER A 393 -9.08 -38.30 48.38
CA SER A 393 -8.28 -37.32 49.12
C SER A 393 -7.74 -36.24 48.16
N LEU A 394 -7.59 -35.00 48.64
CA LEU A 394 -7.01 -33.92 47.84
C LEU A 394 -5.63 -34.30 47.27
N SER A 395 -4.77 -34.92 48.06
CA SER A 395 -3.49 -35.44 47.65
C SER A 395 -3.60 -36.43 46.48
N GLY A 396 -4.42 -37.49 46.58
CA GLY A 396 -4.61 -38.49 45.53
C GLY A 396 -5.27 -37.94 44.27
N ALA A 397 -6.14 -36.95 44.43
CA ALA A 397 -6.73 -36.23 43.27
C ALA A 397 -5.65 -35.39 42.57
N THR A 398 -4.76 -34.70 43.33
CA THR A 398 -3.66 -33.92 42.77
C THR A 398 -2.67 -34.80 42.00
N ASP A 399 -2.31 -35.98 42.57
CA ASP A 399 -1.48 -36.99 41.91
C ASP A 399 -2.06 -37.37 40.54
N SER A 400 -3.37 -37.65 40.50
CA SER A 400 -4.08 -38.02 39.27
C SER A 400 -4.11 -36.89 38.23
N ILE A 401 -4.37 -35.67 38.66
CA ILE A 401 -4.36 -34.47 37.78
C ILE A 401 -2.97 -34.27 37.21
N ASN A 402 -1.91 -34.34 38.06
CA ASN A 402 -0.53 -34.18 37.63
C ASN A 402 -0.14 -35.19 36.52
N ASP A 403 -0.43 -36.47 36.76
CA ASP A 403 -0.06 -37.51 35.79
C ASP A 403 -0.79 -37.35 34.47
N ILE A 404 -2.08 -37.00 34.49
CA ILE A 404 -2.86 -36.74 33.24
C ILE A 404 -2.30 -35.51 32.49
N ILE A 405 -1.97 -34.44 33.20
CA ILE A 405 -1.37 -33.24 32.57
C ILE A 405 -0.02 -33.60 31.98
N HIS A 406 0.85 -34.28 32.76
CA HIS A 406 2.19 -34.67 32.30
C HIS A 406 2.15 -35.57 31.03
N GLU A 407 1.22 -36.51 30.96
CA GLU A 407 1.08 -37.40 29.80
C GLU A 407 0.59 -36.70 28.54
N ASN A 408 -0.25 -35.66 28.66
CA ASN A 408 -0.96 -35.00 27.55
C ASN A 408 -0.38 -33.64 27.18
N THR A 409 0.68 -33.16 27.84
CA THR A 409 1.21 -31.81 27.65
C THR A 409 2.69 -31.86 27.23
N PRO A 410 3.15 -30.96 26.34
CA PRO A 410 4.56 -30.80 26.00
C PRO A 410 5.41 -30.52 27.25
N PRO A 411 6.69 -30.95 27.29
CA PRO A 411 7.54 -30.83 28.49
C PRO A 411 7.83 -29.40 28.95
N ASP A 412 7.59 -28.40 28.12
CA ASP A 412 7.75 -26.98 28.41
C ASP A 412 6.49 -26.30 28.94
N LYS A 413 5.42 -27.09 29.17
CA LYS A 413 4.14 -26.61 29.66
C LYS A 413 3.82 -27.25 31.00
N PHE A 414 3.48 -26.42 31.97
CA PHE A 414 3.12 -26.83 33.33
C PHE A 414 2.08 -25.85 33.90
N ILE A 415 1.50 -26.22 35.03
CA ILE A 415 0.48 -25.44 35.72
C ILE A 415 0.90 -25.26 37.15
N THR A 416 0.94 -24.03 37.67
CA THR A 416 0.96 -23.75 39.08
C THR A 416 -0.45 -23.85 39.61
N PHE A 417 -0.70 -24.62 40.65
CA PHE A 417 -2.04 -24.92 41.09
C PHE A 417 -2.14 -24.95 42.62
N PHE A 418 -3.10 -24.23 43.16
CA PHE A 418 -3.51 -24.33 44.54
C PHE A 418 -5.00 -24.67 44.60
N TRP A 419 -5.35 -25.64 45.43
CA TRP A 419 -6.74 -25.90 45.73
C TRP A 419 -6.95 -26.40 47.15
N GLY A 420 -8.15 -26.18 47.68
CA GLY A 420 -8.47 -26.64 49.01
C GLY A 420 -9.96 -26.92 49.19
N LYS A 421 -10.27 -27.80 50.14
CA LYS A 421 -11.61 -28.20 50.52
C LYS A 421 -12.00 -27.55 51.85
N LEU A 422 -12.99 -26.68 51.80
CA LEU A 422 -13.68 -26.16 52.98
C LEU A 422 -14.73 -27.17 53.43
N SER A 423 -14.68 -27.62 54.68
CA SER A 423 -15.64 -28.56 55.24
C SER A 423 -17.05 -27.96 55.31
N SER A 424 -18.08 -28.82 55.27
CA SER A 424 -19.48 -28.38 55.31
C SER A 424 -19.88 -27.58 56.55
N ASP A 425 -19.18 -27.76 57.68
CA ASP A 425 -19.35 -26.98 58.90
C ASP A 425 -18.55 -25.66 58.93
N GLY A 426 -17.78 -25.39 57.85
CA GLY A 426 -16.99 -24.19 57.70
C GLY A 426 -15.77 -24.06 58.64
N LYS A 427 -15.42 -25.15 59.38
CA LYS A 427 -14.39 -25.07 60.45
C LYS A 427 -13.04 -25.56 60.02
N ARG A 428 -12.91 -26.32 58.96
CA ARG A 428 -11.65 -26.89 58.47
C ARG A 428 -11.44 -26.60 57.01
N PHE A 429 -10.23 -26.25 56.66
CA PHE A 429 -9.78 -26.08 55.31
C PHE A 429 -8.55 -26.98 55.07
N GLU A 430 -8.75 -28.04 54.28
CA GLU A 430 -7.69 -28.92 53.80
C GLU A 430 -7.22 -28.42 52.43
N TYR A 431 -5.91 -28.31 52.17
CA TYR A 431 -5.38 -27.77 50.94
C TYR A 431 -4.14 -28.52 50.48
N VAL A 432 -3.84 -28.34 49.17
CA VAL A 432 -2.59 -28.75 48.49
C VAL A 432 -2.11 -27.57 47.64
N ASN A 433 -0.83 -27.21 47.79
CA ASN A 433 -0.15 -26.26 46.95
C ASN A 433 0.77 -27.00 45.97
N ALA A 434 0.41 -27.06 44.69
CA ALA A 434 1.23 -27.64 43.63
C ALA A 434 2.06 -26.55 42.95
N GLY A 435 2.99 -25.94 43.70
CA GLY A 435 3.93 -24.93 43.20
C GLY A 435 3.32 -23.59 42.80
N HIS A 436 2.17 -23.25 43.35
CA HIS A 436 1.52 -21.96 43.11
C HIS A 436 2.00 -20.93 44.14
N ASN A 437 1.79 -19.62 43.83
CA ASN A 437 2.03 -18.54 44.78
C ASN A 437 1.31 -18.84 46.09
N ASN A 438 2.02 -18.74 47.24
CA ASN A 438 1.48 -19.10 48.53
C ASN A 438 0.30 -18.21 48.91
N PRO A 439 -0.93 -18.75 49.08
CA PRO A 439 -2.03 -17.94 49.58
C PRO A 439 -1.75 -17.43 50.99
N LEU A 440 -2.26 -16.23 51.26
CA LEU A 440 -2.03 -15.53 52.51
C LEU A 440 -3.21 -15.69 53.47
N LEU A 441 -2.98 -16.21 54.66
CA LEU A 441 -3.97 -16.31 55.74
C LEU A 441 -3.71 -15.23 56.79
N PHE A 442 -4.60 -14.26 56.88
CA PHE A 442 -4.60 -13.26 57.94
C PHE A 442 -5.47 -13.73 59.10
N ARG A 443 -4.85 -13.97 60.23
CA ARG A 443 -5.52 -14.33 61.51
C ARG A 443 -5.91 -13.07 62.27
N LYS A 444 -7.05 -13.09 62.92
CA LYS A 444 -7.47 -11.97 63.75
C LYS A 444 -6.48 -11.76 64.90
N GLY A 445 -5.82 -10.60 64.91
CA GLY A 445 -4.87 -10.22 66.00
C GLY A 445 -3.42 -10.61 65.75
N THR A 446 -3.06 -11.16 64.60
CA THR A 446 -1.66 -11.31 64.13
C THR A 446 -1.25 -10.15 63.23
N GLU A 447 0.03 -9.77 63.33
CA GLU A 447 0.56 -8.67 62.47
C GLU A 447 0.94 -9.15 61.07
N GLU A 448 1.42 -10.40 60.95
CA GLU A 448 1.87 -10.98 59.70
C GLU A 448 0.94 -12.11 59.22
N PRO A 449 0.74 -12.27 57.91
CA PRO A 449 -0.02 -13.40 57.38
C PRO A 449 0.78 -14.71 57.50
N GLN A 450 0.06 -15.83 57.61
CA GLN A 450 0.61 -17.15 57.42
C GLN A 450 0.52 -17.54 55.96
N GLU A 451 1.61 -18.02 55.39
CA GLU A 451 1.64 -18.56 54.04
C GLU A 451 1.22 -20.03 54.01
N LEU A 452 0.49 -20.46 52.98
CA LEU A 452 0.03 -21.84 52.79
C LEU A 452 0.90 -22.53 51.74
N GLU A 453 1.97 -23.20 52.22
CA GLU A 453 3.04 -23.72 51.36
C GLU A 453 2.93 -25.22 51.05
N GLU A 454 2.30 -26.02 51.97
CA GLU A 454 2.36 -27.47 51.89
C GLU A 454 1.70 -28.03 50.66
N GLY A 455 2.41 -28.99 49.99
CA GLY A 455 1.91 -29.60 48.76
C GLY A 455 2.97 -30.38 48.00
N GLY A 456 3.42 -29.84 46.86
CA GLY A 456 4.37 -30.52 45.99
C GLY A 456 4.85 -29.68 44.83
N LEU A 457 5.31 -30.34 43.78
CA LEU A 457 5.82 -29.67 42.56
C LEU A 457 4.67 -29.13 41.70
N ILE A 458 5.03 -28.24 40.80
CA ILE A 458 4.10 -27.75 39.74
C ILE A 458 3.53 -28.91 38.91
N LEU A 459 2.27 -28.84 38.55
CA LEU A 459 1.60 -29.89 37.75
C LEU A 459 2.18 -30.01 36.35
N GLY A 460 2.38 -31.22 35.87
CA GLY A 460 2.81 -31.55 34.53
C GLY A 460 4.31 -31.52 34.29
N ALA A 461 5.13 -30.98 35.20
CA ALA A 461 6.58 -30.92 35.02
C ALA A 461 7.23 -32.32 34.99
N MET A 462 6.73 -33.24 35.78
CA MET A 462 7.14 -34.66 35.77
C MET A 462 6.02 -35.54 36.31
N SER A 463 6.07 -36.83 35.98
CA SER A 463 5.14 -37.81 36.59
C SER A 463 5.30 -37.83 38.11
N THR A 464 4.24 -38.22 38.81
CA THR A 464 4.22 -38.30 40.27
C THR A 464 5.18 -39.37 40.78
N ILE A 465 6.34 -38.93 41.30
CA ILE A 465 7.33 -39.81 41.94
C ILE A 465 7.09 -39.89 43.43
N MET A 466 6.72 -38.77 44.04
CA MET A 466 6.32 -38.66 45.44
C MET A 466 4.89 -38.08 45.47
N PRO A 467 3.99 -38.66 46.27
CA PRO A 467 2.63 -38.13 46.40
C PRO A 467 2.65 -36.68 46.88
N TYR A 468 1.68 -35.90 46.41
CA TYR A 468 1.48 -34.55 46.97
C TYR A 468 1.05 -34.64 48.42
N GLU A 469 1.48 -33.70 49.24
CA GLU A 469 1.10 -33.63 50.65
C GLU A 469 -0.06 -32.64 50.82
N SER A 470 -1.06 -32.98 51.67
CA SER A 470 -2.12 -32.05 52.06
C SER A 470 -1.92 -31.58 53.49
N SER A 471 -2.25 -30.33 53.75
CA SER A 471 -2.29 -29.76 55.08
C SER A 471 -3.70 -29.32 55.43
N THR A 472 -4.01 -29.31 56.73
CA THR A 472 -5.31 -28.91 57.25
C THR A 472 -5.17 -27.81 58.27
N LEU A 473 -5.93 -26.75 58.13
CA LEU A 473 -6.01 -25.67 59.08
C LEU A 473 -7.42 -25.53 59.66
N GLU A 474 -7.53 -25.08 60.90
CA GLU A 474 -8.77 -24.66 61.51
C GLU A 474 -9.10 -23.22 61.10
N VAL A 475 -10.31 -23.01 60.64
CA VAL A 475 -10.84 -21.71 60.20
C VAL A 475 -11.58 -21.06 61.36
N GLN A 476 -11.26 -19.81 61.66
CA GLN A 476 -11.82 -19.05 62.76
C GLN A 476 -12.52 -17.77 62.30
N GLN A 477 -13.49 -17.32 63.10
CA GLN A 477 -14.22 -16.08 62.80
C GLN A 477 -13.28 -14.87 62.72
N GLY A 478 -13.34 -14.16 61.62
CA GLY A 478 -12.49 -13.00 61.30
C GLY A 478 -11.19 -13.34 60.56
N ASP A 479 -10.95 -14.62 60.22
CA ASP A 479 -9.87 -15.01 59.33
C ASP A 479 -10.16 -14.53 57.90
N ILE A 480 -9.10 -14.17 57.15
CA ILE A 480 -9.17 -13.78 55.76
C ILE A 480 -8.13 -14.57 54.97
N LEU A 481 -8.56 -15.33 53.97
CA LEU A 481 -7.68 -16.01 53.02
C LEU A 481 -7.66 -15.24 51.71
N VAL A 482 -6.46 -15.02 51.20
CA VAL A 482 -6.24 -14.33 49.94
C VAL A 482 -5.44 -15.24 49.01
N PHE A 483 -6.03 -15.56 47.87
CA PHE A 483 -5.43 -16.35 46.79
C PHE A 483 -5.13 -15.45 45.62
N TYR A 484 -3.98 -15.57 45.00
CA TYR A 484 -3.56 -14.70 43.90
C TYR A 484 -2.57 -15.42 42.98
N THR A 485 -2.60 -15.04 41.70
CA THR A 485 -1.62 -15.48 40.70
C THR A 485 -0.42 -14.52 40.65
N ASP A 486 0.65 -14.93 40.00
CA ASP A 486 1.89 -14.16 39.87
C ASP A 486 1.69 -12.81 39.17
N GLY A 487 0.71 -12.66 38.26
CA GLY A 487 0.37 -11.39 37.68
C GLY A 487 0.01 -10.27 38.66
N VAL A 488 -0.32 -10.64 39.93
CA VAL A 488 -0.47 -9.68 41.04
C VAL A 488 0.89 -9.17 41.51
N THR A 489 1.84 -10.05 41.79
CA THR A 489 3.14 -9.73 42.39
C THR A 489 4.20 -9.33 41.36
N GLU A 490 4.10 -9.82 40.13
CA GLU A 490 5.00 -9.50 39.01
C GLU A 490 4.56 -8.30 38.17
N ALA A 491 3.50 -7.61 38.59
CA ALA A 491 3.12 -6.35 37.95
C ALA A 491 4.27 -5.35 37.99
N MET A 492 4.63 -4.79 36.83
CA MET A 492 5.77 -3.89 36.67
C MET A 492 5.37 -2.42 36.75
N ASN A 493 6.26 -1.59 37.27
CA ASN A 493 6.14 -0.14 37.12
C ASN A 493 6.34 0.30 35.65
N PRO A 494 5.98 1.54 35.27
CA PRO A 494 6.09 2.00 33.89
C PRO A 494 7.50 1.93 33.29
N GLU A 495 8.54 2.08 34.14
CA GLU A 495 9.95 1.98 33.72
C GLU A 495 10.44 0.54 33.59
N GLN A 496 9.63 -0.46 33.97
CA GLN A 496 9.99 -1.89 34.01
C GLN A 496 11.24 -2.18 34.86
N THR A 497 11.37 -1.49 35.97
CA THR A 497 12.53 -1.60 36.89
C THR A 497 12.19 -2.23 38.21
N GLU A 498 10.93 -2.21 38.62
CA GLU A 498 10.46 -2.72 39.91
C GLU A 498 9.18 -3.53 39.73
N GLU A 499 9.09 -4.66 40.43
CA GLU A 499 7.89 -5.47 40.56
C GLU A 499 7.05 -5.00 41.74
N TYR A 500 5.74 -5.33 41.71
CA TYR A 500 4.82 -5.00 42.80
C TYR A 500 5.17 -5.74 44.10
N GLU A 501 5.59 -6.99 43.98
CA GLU A 501 6.04 -7.91 45.02
C GLU A 501 5.02 -8.21 46.14
N THR A 502 5.24 -9.31 46.88
CA THR A 502 4.37 -9.77 47.99
C THR A 502 4.32 -8.79 49.17
N GLU A 503 5.39 -8.02 49.41
CA GLU A 503 5.45 -7.02 50.47
C GLU A 503 4.44 -5.88 50.27
N ARG A 504 4.29 -5.39 48.99
CA ARG A 504 3.35 -4.35 48.67
C ARG A 504 1.91 -4.87 48.73
N LEU A 505 1.66 -6.09 48.21
CA LEU A 505 0.38 -6.79 48.34
C LEU A 505 -0.03 -6.89 49.81
N THR A 506 0.86 -7.42 50.66
CA THR A 506 0.63 -7.59 52.12
C THR A 506 0.29 -6.26 52.78
N ARG A 507 0.98 -5.19 52.46
CA ARG A 507 0.71 -3.85 52.98
C ARG A 507 -0.68 -3.35 52.59
N CYS A 508 -1.02 -3.44 51.29
CA CYS A 508 -2.34 -3.05 50.78
C CYS A 508 -3.47 -3.84 51.44
N LEU A 509 -3.27 -5.17 51.61
CA LEU A 509 -4.23 -6.04 52.30
C LEU A 509 -4.40 -5.64 53.79
N LYS A 510 -3.34 -5.42 54.53
CA LYS A 510 -3.39 -5.01 55.95
C LYS A 510 -4.18 -3.72 56.18
N GLU A 511 -4.07 -2.76 55.28
CA GLU A 511 -4.82 -1.49 55.37
C GLU A 511 -6.32 -1.70 55.15
N ASN A 512 -6.73 -2.75 54.43
CA ASN A 512 -8.09 -2.97 53.97
C ASN A 512 -8.83 -4.16 54.66
N LEU A 513 -8.17 -4.96 55.57
CA LEU A 513 -8.77 -6.15 56.20
C LEU A 513 -10.13 -5.90 56.90
N HIS A 514 -10.41 -4.67 57.30
CA HIS A 514 -11.67 -4.30 57.97
C HIS A 514 -12.87 -4.20 57.02
N ARG A 515 -12.64 -4.19 55.71
CA ARG A 515 -13.65 -4.03 54.64
C ARG A 515 -14.28 -5.38 54.24
N SER A 516 -15.26 -5.36 53.34
CA SER A 516 -15.81 -6.56 52.68
C SER A 516 -14.78 -7.19 51.74
N SER A 517 -14.96 -8.48 51.39
CA SER A 517 -14.07 -9.19 50.46
C SER A 517 -14.01 -8.50 49.09
N GLU A 518 -15.13 -7.98 48.59
CA GLU A 518 -15.19 -7.25 47.32
C GLU A 518 -14.41 -5.92 47.40
N GLU A 519 -14.53 -5.16 48.50
CA GLU A 519 -13.80 -3.91 48.69
C GLU A 519 -12.29 -4.15 48.88
N ILE A 520 -11.88 -5.26 49.53
CA ILE A 520 -10.48 -5.67 49.63
C ILE A 520 -9.92 -6.01 48.24
N MET A 521 -10.62 -6.83 47.49
CA MET A 521 -10.25 -7.24 46.14
C MET A 521 -10.07 -6.01 45.21
N ASN A 522 -11.05 -5.11 45.19
CA ASN A 522 -10.97 -3.90 44.39
C ASN A 522 -9.83 -2.97 44.79
N ALA A 523 -9.58 -2.82 46.09
CA ALA A 523 -8.45 -2.01 46.61
C ALA A 523 -7.09 -2.55 46.13
N VAL A 524 -6.92 -3.87 46.07
CA VAL A 524 -5.69 -4.49 45.54
C VAL A 524 -5.57 -4.26 44.03
N ILE A 525 -6.64 -4.46 43.28
CA ILE A 525 -6.63 -4.22 41.82
C ILE A 525 -6.32 -2.75 41.49
N ASP A 526 -6.94 -1.82 42.23
CA ASP A 526 -6.73 -0.38 42.04
C ASP A 526 -5.27 0.01 42.35
N ASP A 527 -4.67 -0.54 43.45
CA ASP A 527 -3.28 -0.28 43.80
C ASP A 527 -2.29 -0.84 42.79
N ILE A 528 -2.57 -2.02 42.19
CA ILE A 528 -1.78 -2.60 41.10
C ILE A 528 -1.86 -1.72 39.86
N MET A 529 -3.07 -1.30 39.46
CA MET A 529 -3.27 -0.46 38.29
C MET A 529 -2.65 0.94 38.42
N GLU A 530 -2.66 1.50 39.64
CA GLU A 530 -1.94 2.75 39.94
C GLU A 530 -0.42 2.56 39.83
N PHE A 531 0.11 1.45 40.37
CA PHE A 531 1.53 1.13 40.32
C PHE A 531 2.05 0.91 38.92
N SER A 532 1.27 0.26 38.04
CA SER A 532 1.62 -0.08 36.65
C SER A 532 1.23 0.98 35.64
N ASP A 533 0.68 2.13 36.05
CA ASP A 533 0.09 3.16 35.18
C ASP A 533 -0.95 2.59 34.18
N GLY A 534 -1.73 1.60 34.65
CA GLY A 534 -2.77 0.93 33.86
C GLY A 534 -2.27 -0.09 32.84
N VAL A 535 -0.97 -0.40 32.82
CA VAL A 535 -0.40 -1.41 31.91
C VAL A 535 -0.40 -2.77 32.58
N GLN A 536 -1.06 -3.73 31.97
CA GLN A 536 -1.13 -5.11 32.46
C GLN A 536 -0.21 -6.01 31.61
N TYR A 537 0.73 -6.68 32.25
CA TYR A 537 1.71 -7.55 31.59
C TYR A 537 1.32 -9.03 31.64
N ASP A 538 0.60 -9.46 32.69
CA ASP A 538 0.10 -10.82 32.84
C ASP A 538 -1.35 -10.85 33.30
N ASP A 539 -1.94 -12.04 33.31
CA ASP A 539 -3.30 -12.25 33.82
C ASP A 539 -3.30 -12.01 35.34
N ILE A 540 -4.30 -11.30 35.86
CA ILE A 540 -4.45 -11.00 37.28
C ILE A 540 -5.65 -11.75 37.80
N THR A 541 -5.43 -12.75 38.65
CA THR A 541 -6.49 -13.46 39.35
C THR A 541 -6.37 -13.28 40.84
N LEU A 542 -7.43 -12.88 41.48
CA LEU A 542 -7.51 -12.62 42.90
C LEU A 542 -8.80 -13.17 43.48
N MET A 543 -8.72 -13.92 44.59
CA MET A 543 -9.86 -14.40 45.32
C MET A 543 -9.68 -14.10 46.83
N VAL A 544 -10.65 -13.52 47.47
CA VAL A 544 -10.67 -13.15 48.89
C VAL A 544 -11.83 -13.84 49.56
N LEU A 545 -11.52 -14.70 50.56
CA LEU A 545 -12.48 -15.39 51.41
C LEU A 545 -12.37 -14.89 52.84
N LYS A 546 -13.40 -14.25 53.38
CA LYS A 546 -13.47 -13.73 54.73
C LYS A 546 -14.48 -14.52 55.57
N VAL A 547 -14.09 -14.90 56.79
CA VAL A 547 -14.96 -15.65 57.72
C VAL A 547 -15.76 -14.67 58.57
N ASN A 548 -17.09 -14.74 58.46
CA ASN A 548 -18.05 -13.85 59.16
C ASN A 548 -18.26 -14.23 60.61
#